data_dc505d54ad35929b897d7aa5959b2e4d
#
_entry.id   dc505d54ad35929b897d7aa5959b2e4d
#
_cell.length_a   1.000
_cell.length_b   1.000
_cell.length_c   1.000
_cell.angle_alpha   90.00
_cell.angle_beta   90.00
_cell.angle_gamma   90.00
#
_symmetry.space_group_name_H-M   'P 1'
#
loop_
_entity.id
_entity.type
_entity.pdbx_description
1 polymer ?
#
loop_
_entity_poly.entity_id
_entity_poly.type
_entity_poly.pdbx_seq_one_letter_code
_entity_poly.pdbx_strand_id
1 'polypeptide(L)'
;VKPHGALYNKAAKDINIATTIAEAVKEVDASLILFGLANSESGKAAEKAGLNFYNEVFADRTYTDEGQLTPRSEYNAMINTNEEAIDQVLQMISKGTVTSTNGHTIPIQADTICIHGDGEHAVSFAQHINSIILASNIQIVSKA
;
A
#
# COMPACT_ATOMS: atom_id res chain seq x y z
N VAL A 1 -12.20 -5.43 -2.20
CA VAL A 1 -12.64 -4.80 -0.94
C VAL A 1 -11.44 -4.19 -0.24
N LYS A 2 -11.62 -3.02 0.40
CA LYS A 2 -10.56 -2.33 1.13
C LYS A 2 -11.14 -1.68 2.38
N PRO A 3 -10.63 -2.00 3.58
CA PRO A 3 -10.94 -1.23 4.79
C PRO A 3 -10.41 0.21 4.67
N HIS A 4 -10.99 1.14 5.39
CA HIS A 4 -10.58 2.54 5.34
C HIS A 4 -10.22 3.11 6.72
N GLY A 5 -9.44 4.19 6.73
CA GLY A 5 -9.14 4.99 7.90
C GLY A 5 -8.48 4.18 9.03
N ALA A 6 -9.00 4.37 10.25
CA ALA A 6 -8.46 3.71 11.44
C ALA A 6 -8.54 2.17 11.38
N LEU A 7 -9.58 1.63 10.74
CA LEU A 7 -9.76 0.18 10.60
C LEU A 7 -8.65 -0.44 9.74
N TYR A 8 -8.28 0.21 8.62
CA TYR A 8 -7.17 -0.20 7.77
C TYR A 8 -5.85 -0.30 8.55
N ASN A 9 -5.52 0.77 9.29
CA ASN A 9 -4.27 0.84 10.05
C ASN A 9 -4.25 -0.14 11.24
N LYS A 10 -5.38 -0.39 11.87
CA LYS A 10 -5.48 -1.38 12.96
C LYS A 10 -5.34 -2.80 12.42
N ALA A 11 -6.02 -3.13 11.33
CA ALA A 11 -5.92 -4.44 10.69
C ALA A 11 -4.50 -4.75 10.21
N ALA A 12 -3.72 -3.74 9.82
CA ALA A 12 -2.33 -3.93 9.45
C ALA A 12 -1.44 -4.45 10.59
N LYS A 13 -1.84 -4.24 11.86
CA LYS A 13 -1.04 -4.54 13.06
C LYS A 13 -1.67 -5.58 13.98
N ASP A 14 -2.95 -5.85 13.86
CA ASP A 14 -3.72 -6.75 14.75
C ASP A 14 -4.33 -7.88 13.93
N ILE A 15 -3.79 -9.09 14.14
CA ILE A 15 -4.24 -10.30 13.44
C ILE A 15 -5.71 -10.64 13.73
N ASN A 16 -6.25 -10.32 14.90
CA ASN A 16 -7.64 -10.64 15.21
C ASN A 16 -8.59 -9.75 14.40
N ILE A 17 -8.27 -8.45 14.31
CA ILE A 17 -9.02 -7.50 13.48
C ILE A 17 -8.90 -7.91 12.01
N ALA A 18 -7.68 -8.19 11.54
CA ALA A 18 -7.43 -8.64 10.18
C ALA A 18 -8.21 -9.92 9.84
N THR A 19 -8.21 -10.90 10.74
CA THR A 19 -8.95 -12.16 10.56
C THR A 19 -10.45 -11.91 10.46
N THR A 20 -11.01 -11.10 11.37
CA THR A 20 -12.44 -10.74 11.32
C THR A 20 -12.84 -10.11 9.99
N ILE A 21 -12.00 -9.20 9.46
CA ILE A 21 -12.24 -8.57 8.16
C ILE A 21 -12.17 -9.61 7.04
N ALA A 22 -11.14 -10.45 7.02
CA ALA A 22 -10.96 -11.45 5.98
C ALA A 22 -12.12 -12.46 5.95
N GLU A 23 -12.55 -12.92 7.12
CA GLU A 23 -13.70 -13.83 7.26
C GLU A 23 -14.99 -13.16 6.78
N ALA A 24 -15.26 -11.92 7.18
CA ALA A 24 -16.44 -11.17 6.74
C ALA A 24 -16.47 -10.98 5.22
N VAL A 25 -15.33 -10.65 4.60
CA VAL A 25 -15.22 -10.54 3.14
C VAL A 25 -15.50 -11.88 2.47
N LYS A 26 -14.93 -12.96 2.98
CA LYS A 26 -15.14 -14.31 2.46
C LYS A 26 -16.59 -14.77 2.56
N GLU A 27 -17.28 -14.45 3.66
CA GLU A 27 -18.70 -14.77 3.84
C GLU A 27 -19.58 -14.06 2.81
N VAL A 28 -19.22 -12.84 2.39
CA VAL A 28 -19.94 -12.11 1.35
C VAL A 28 -19.71 -12.74 -0.02
N ASP A 29 -18.45 -12.91 -0.40
CA ASP A 29 -18.06 -13.54 -1.66
C ASP A 29 -16.56 -13.90 -1.60
N ALA A 30 -16.25 -15.20 -1.65
CA ALA A 30 -14.87 -15.70 -1.61
C ALA A 30 -14.03 -15.37 -2.86
N SER A 31 -14.65 -14.88 -3.93
CA SER A 31 -13.94 -14.43 -5.14
C SER A 31 -13.41 -13.00 -5.03
N LEU A 32 -13.85 -12.24 -4.03
CA LEU A 32 -13.41 -10.87 -3.81
C LEU A 32 -11.91 -10.80 -3.47
N ILE A 33 -11.30 -9.73 -3.93
CA ILE A 33 -9.91 -9.41 -3.62
C ILE A 33 -9.88 -8.47 -2.42
N LEU A 34 -9.14 -8.83 -1.37
CA LEU A 34 -8.89 -7.96 -0.24
C LEU A 34 -7.62 -7.14 -0.47
N PHE A 35 -7.72 -5.82 -0.38
CA PHE A 35 -6.60 -4.89 -0.45
C PHE A 35 -6.17 -4.49 0.96
N GLY A 36 -4.90 -4.57 1.25
CA GLY A 36 -4.35 -4.16 2.54
C GLY A 36 -2.88 -3.79 2.45
N LEU A 37 -2.36 -3.16 3.50
CA LEU A 37 -0.98 -2.74 3.56
C LEU A 37 -0.03 -3.93 3.32
N ALA A 38 0.95 -3.74 2.46
CA ALA A 38 2.00 -4.72 2.23
C ALA A 38 2.71 -5.08 3.54
N ASN A 39 3.18 -6.32 3.67
CA ASN A 39 3.88 -6.84 4.85
C ASN A 39 3.07 -6.74 6.17
N SER A 40 1.75 -6.74 6.10
CA SER A 40 0.88 -6.57 7.28
C SER A 40 0.18 -7.86 7.72
N GLU A 41 -0.45 -7.81 8.88
CA GLU A 41 -1.30 -8.90 9.37
C GLU A 41 -2.52 -9.13 8.47
N SER A 42 -2.95 -8.13 7.69
CA SER A 42 -4.05 -8.27 6.72
C SER A 42 -3.74 -9.31 5.64
N GLY A 43 -2.50 -9.35 5.13
CA GLY A 43 -2.08 -10.34 4.15
C GLY A 43 -2.09 -11.75 4.72
N LYS A 44 -1.56 -11.93 5.94
CA LYS A 44 -1.56 -13.23 6.64
C LYS A 44 -2.98 -13.74 6.92
N ALA A 45 -3.87 -12.83 7.30
CA ALA A 45 -5.28 -13.17 7.56
C ALA A 45 -6.00 -13.57 6.27
N ALA A 46 -5.78 -12.84 5.17
CA ALA A 46 -6.36 -13.16 3.87
C ALA A 46 -5.88 -14.53 3.36
N GLU A 47 -4.57 -14.81 3.45
CA GLU A 47 -3.99 -16.09 3.08
C GLU A 47 -4.62 -17.24 3.89
N LYS A 48 -4.70 -17.09 5.20
CA LYS A 48 -5.34 -18.08 6.09
C LYS A 48 -6.82 -18.29 5.77
N ALA A 49 -7.53 -17.23 5.38
CA ALA A 49 -8.92 -17.32 4.96
C ALA A 49 -9.09 -17.88 3.54
N GLY A 50 -8.03 -17.99 2.74
CA GLY A 50 -8.08 -18.41 1.35
C GLY A 50 -8.65 -17.34 0.40
N LEU A 51 -8.51 -16.05 0.76
CA LEU A 51 -8.87 -14.93 -0.09
C LEU A 51 -7.69 -14.50 -0.96
N ASN A 52 -7.99 -14.00 -2.16
CA ASN A 52 -7.03 -13.24 -2.93
C ASN A 52 -6.68 -11.94 -2.19
N PHE A 53 -5.39 -11.65 -2.08
CA PHE A 53 -4.89 -10.44 -1.41
C PHE A 53 -3.99 -9.66 -2.33
N TYR A 54 -4.15 -8.34 -2.34
CA TYR A 54 -3.27 -7.41 -3.04
C TYR A 54 -2.54 -6.54 -2.03
N ASN A 55 -1.21 -6.62 -2.08
CA ASN A 55 -0.32 -5.80 -1.27
C ASN A 55 -0.37 -4.36 -1.77
N GLU A 56 -0.95 -3.50 -0.96
CA GLU A 56 -1.05 -2.08 -1.26
C GLU A 56 0.15 -1.33 -0.70
N VAL A 57 0.77 -0.51 -1.54
CA VAL A 57 1.82 0.44 -1.15
C VAL A 57 1.36 1.87 -1.42
N PHE A 58 2.02 2.84 -0.80
CA PHE A 58 1.62 4.24 -0.82
C PHE A 58 2.70 5.09 -1.45
N ALA A 59 2.32 5.87 -2.47
CA ALA A 59 3.24 6.78 -3.15
C ALA A 59 3.57 8.02 -2.32
N ASP A 60 2.61 8.48 -1.52
CA ASP A 60 2.61 9.75 -0.80
C ASP A 60 2.86 9.61 0.73
N ARG A 61 3.26 8.43 1.19
CA ARG A 61 3.49 8.13 2.60
C ARG A 61 4.87 7.56 2.84
N THR A 62 5.47 7.90 3.97
CA THR A 62 6.72 7.29 4.41
C THR A 62 6.48 6.02 5.21
N TYR A 63 7.56 5.24 5.41
CA TYR A 63 7.52 3.94 6.08
C TYR A 63 8.46 3.90 7.28
N THR A 64 8.08 3.15 8.32
CA THR A 64 8.95 2.81 9.46
C THR A 64 9.88 1.64 9.10
N ASP A 65 10.81 1.32 9.99
CA ASP A 65 11.73 0.18 9.81
C ASP A 65 11.02 -1.17 9.81
N GLU A 66 9.81 -1.24 10.38
CA GLU A 66 8.95 -2.43 10.36
C GLU A 66 8.08 -2.53 9.09
N GLY A 67 8.25 -1.61 8.12
CA GLY A 67 7.45 -1.57 6.90
C GLY A 67 6.02 -1.08 7.10
N GLN A 68 5.73 -0.44 8.24
CA GLN A 68 4.43 0.18 8.51
C GLN A 68 4.43 1.65 8.05
N LEU A 69 3.23 2.19 7.77
CA LEU A 69 3.13 3.61 7.48
C LEU A 69 3.50 4.45 8.70
N THR A 70 4.33 5.46 8.52
CA THR A 70 4.65 6.43 9.56
C THR A 70 3.37 7.10 10.06
N PRO A 71 3.14 7.20 11.38
CA PRO A 71 1.95 7.86 11.92
C PRO A 71 1.78 9.29 11.38
N ARG A 72 0.56 9.67 11.02
CA ARG A 72 0.29 11.02 10.45
C ARG A 72 0.62 12.16 11.40
N SER A 73 0.78 11.90 12.70
CA SER A 73 1.23 12.87 13.70
C SER A 73 2.71 13.23 13.56
N GLU A 74 3.50 12.41 12.88
CA GLU A 74 4.91 12.67 12.65
C GLU A 74 5.11 13.65 11.48
N TYR A 75 6.07 14.58 11.64
CA TYR A 75 6.32 15.63 10.65
C TYR A 75 6.77 15.11 9.28
N ASN A 76 7.37 13.94 9.25
CA ASN A 76 7.89 13.28 8.06
C ASN A 76 6.99 12.14 7.54
N ALA A 77 5.72 12.11 7.92
CA ALA A 77 4.78 11.04 7.55
C ALA A 77 4.33 11.11 6.07
N MET A 78 4.46 12.27 5.45
CA MET A 78 3.99 12.52 4.09
C MET A 78 5.15 12.84 3.15
N ILE A 79 5.06 12.36 1.93
CA ILE A 79 5.91 12.78 0.81
C ILE A 79 5.17 13.91 0.09
N ASN A 80 5.84 15.04 -0.07
CA ASN A 80 5.23 16.27 -0.57
C ASN A 80 5.75 16.69 -1.94
N THR A 81 6.75 16.00 -2.49
CA THR A 81 7.31 16.31 -3.81
C THR A 81 7.02 15.18 -4.80
N ASN A 82 6.84 15.53 -6.07
CA ASN A 82 6.63 14.55 -7.13
C ASN A 82 7.86 13.63 -7.29
N GLU A 83 9.05 14.20 -7.20
CA GLU A 83 10.31 13.48 -7.36
C GLU A 83 10.47 12.37 -6.32
N GLU A 84 10.29 12.69 -5.03
CA GLU A 84 10.36 11.68 -3.95
C GLU A 84 9.29 10.60 -4.09
N ALA A 85 8.06 10.97 -4.45
CA ALA A 85 6.98 10.01 -4.66
C ALA A 85 7.28 9.05 -5.82
N ILE A 86 7.83 9.56 -6.91
CA ILE A 86 8.23 8.79 -8.07
C ILE A 86 9.38 7.84 -7.73
N ASP A 87 10.42 8.34 -7.08
CA ASP A 87 11.60 7.54 -6.70
C ASP A 87 11.18 6.40 -5.77
N GLN A 88 10.30 6.66 -4.80
CA GLN A 88 9.75 5.63 -3.92
C GLN A 88 8.94 4.59 -4.68
N VAL A 89 8.04 5.01 -5.58
CA VAL A 89 7.23 4.10 -6.39
C VAL A 89 8.12 3.21 -7.27
N LEU A 90 9.10 3.79 -7.96
CA LEU A 90 10.03 3.03 -8.78
C LEU A 90 10.87 2.06 -7.95
N GLN A 91 11.30 2.46 -6.77
CA GLN A 91 12.01 1.58 -5.84
C GLN A 91 11.13 0.38 -5.44
N MET A 92 9.88 0.62 -5.07
CA MET A 92 8.95 -0.43 -4.66
C MET A 92 8.64 -1.41 -5.80
N ILE A 93 8.37 -0.89 -7.01
CA ILE A 93 8.01 -1.75 -8.15
C ILE A 93 9.22 -2.49 -8.72
N SER A 94 10.35 -1.79 -8.92
CA SER A 94 11.47 -2.34 -9.67
C SER A 94 12.45 -3.14 -8.80
N LYS A 95 12.57 -2.78 -7.51
CA LYS A 95 13.50 -3.42 -6.58
C LYS A 95 12.82 -4.26 -5.51
N GLY A 96 11.49 -4.16 -5.36
CA GLY A 96 10.75 -4.82 -4.28
C GLY A 96 11.18 -4.34 -2.89
N THR A 97 11.56 -3.06 -2.78
CA THR A 97 12.02 -2.47 -1.51
C THR A 97 11.50 -1.05 -1.34
N VAL A 98 11.46 -0.57 -0.10
CA VAL A 98 11.20 0.83 0.23
C VAL A 98 12.25 1.32 1.23
N THR A 99 12.56 2.60 1.22
CA THR A 99 13.45 3.22 2.21
C THR A 99 12.64 3.75 3.38
N SER A 100 12.97 3.32 4.60
CA SER A 100 12.31 3.80 5.82
C SER A 100 12.74 5.23 6.17
N THR A 101 12.02 5.86 7.11
CA THR A 101 12.37 7.19 7.64
C THR A 101 13.74 7.26 8.31
N ASN A 102 14.31 6.12 8.70
CA ASN A 102 15.66 6.01 9.27
C ASN A 102 16.73 5.63 8.23
N GLY A 103 16.35 5.54 6.94
CA GLY A 103 17.27 5.21 5.85
C GLY A 103 17.54 3.71 5.65
N HIS A 104 16.81 2.82 6.33
CA HIS A 104 16.93 1.38 6.13
C HIS A 104 16.15 0.92 4.90
N THR A 105 16.70 -0.05 4.18
CA THR A 105 16.03 -0.68 3.04
C THR A 105 15.17 -1.84 3.54
N ILE A 106 13.84 -1.73 3.31
CA ILE A 106 12.85 -2.70 3.76
C ILE A 106 12.32 -3.45 2.53
N PRO A 107 12.32 -4.79 2.51
CA PRO A 107 11.65 -5.55 1.45
C PRO A 107 10.15 -5.26 1.46
N ILE A 108 9.55 -5.05 0.28
CA ILE A 108 8.11 -4.81 0.15
C ILE A 108 7.59 -5.36 -1.18
N GLN A 109 6.41 -5.97 -1.15
CA GLN A 109 5.70 -6.38 -2.36
C GLN A 109 4.67 -5.31 -2.72
N ALA A 110 4.68 -4.85 -3.97
CA ALA A 110 3.77 -3.84 -4.48
C ALA A 110 2.87 -4.43 -5.58
N ASP A 111 1.65 -4.81 -5.23
CA ASP A 111 0.65 -5.24 -6.21
C ASP A 111 -0.21 -4.06 -6.66
N THR A 112 -0.43 -3.08 -5.78
CA THR A 112 -1.17 -1.85 -6.07
C THR A 112 -0.53 -0.64 -5.40
N ILE A 113 -0.74 0.54 -5.99
CA ILE A 113 -0.23 1.81 -5.46
C ILE A 113 -1.41 2.70 -5.10
N CYS A 114 -1.45 3.13 -3.84
CA CYS A 114 -2.42 4.09 -3.35
C CYS A 114 -1.86 5.52 -3.45
N ILE A 115 -2.70 6.43 -3.92
CA ILE A 115 -2.47 7.88 -3.89
C ILE A 115 -3.70 8.48 -3.21
N HIS A 116 -3.48 9.31 -2.19
CA HIS A 116 -4.60 10.00 -1.53
C HIS A 116 -5.08 11.17 -2.38
N GLY A 117 -6.40 11.24 -2.60
CA GLY A 117 -7.03 12.25 -3.46
C GLY A 117 -7.29 13.61 -2.77
N ASP A 118 -7.05 13.71 -1.47
CA ASP A 118 -7.26 14.92 -0.66
C ASP A 118 -6.03 15.85 -0.59
N GLY A 119 -4.89 15.43 -1.15
CA GLY A 119 -3.69 16.25 -1.25
C GLY A 119 -3.80 17.27 -2.39
N GLU A 120 -3.25 18.48 -2.17
CA GLU A 120 -3.22 19.55 -3.18
C GLU A 120 -2.59 19.10 -4.51
N HIS A 121 -1.66 18.16 -4.47
CA HIS A 121 -0.93 17.65 -5.63
C HIS A 121 -1.39 16.28 -6.11
N ALA A 122 -2.51 15.74 -5.61
CA ALA A 122 -2.94 14.36 -5.89
C ALA A 122 -3.07 14.06 -7.41
N VAL A 123 -3.65 15.01 -8.17
CA VAL A 123 -3.82 14.84 -9.63
C VAL A 123 -2.48 14.84 -10.34
N SER A 124 -1.58 15.76 -9.99
CA SER A 124 -0.24 15.83 -10.59
C SER A 124 0.59 14.60 -10.23
N PHE A 125 0.52 14.10 -9.00
CA PHE A 125 1.14 12.84 -8.58
C PHE A 125 0.65 11.66 -9.43
N ALA A 126 -0.66 11.52 -9.58
CA ALA A 126 -1.24 10.44 -10.36
C ALA A 126 -0.78 10.48 -11.83
N GLN A 127 -0.77 11.66 -12.43
CA GLN A 127 -0.32 11.85 -13.82
C GLN A 127 1.18 11.52 -13.99
N HIS A 128 2.04 12.02 -13.10
CA HIS A 128 3.48 11.77 -13.18
C HIS A 128 3.81 10.31 -12.93
N ILE A 129 3.24 9.68 -11.89
CA ILE A 129 3.44 8.26 -11.58
C ILE A 129 2.99 7.39 -12.76
N ASN A 130 1.80 7.65 -13.32
CA ASN A 130 1.30 6.92 -14.48
C ASN A 130 2.26 7.03 -15.68
N SER A 131 2.71 8.24 -15.98
CA SER A 131 3.63 8.48 -17.12
C SER A 131 4.95 7.73 -16.96
N ILE A 132 5.51 7.70 -15.75
CA ILE A 132 6.79 7.04 -15.48
C ILE A 132 6.65 5.53 -15.45
N ILE A 133 5.59 4.99 -14.87
CA ILE A 133 5.31 3.55 -14.89
C ILE A 133 5.25 3.06 -16.34
N LEU A 134 4.51 3.76 -17.22
CA LEU A 134 4.41 3.43 -18.64
C LEU A 134 5.77 3.57 -19.37
N ALA A 135 6.54 4.62 -19.09
CA ALA A 135 7.86 4.82 -19.68
C ALA A 135 8.88 3.75 -19.23
N SER A 136 8.65 3.12 -18.07
CA SER A 136 9.48 2.03 -17.54
C SER A 136 9.07 0.64 -18.06
N ASN A 137 8.20 0.56 -19.07
CA ASN A 137 7.64 -0.68 -19.62
C ASN A 137 6.87 -1.54 -18.59
N ILE A 138 6.32 -0.92 -17.57
CA ILE A 138 5.48 -1.57 -16.56
C ILE A 138 4.02 -1.40 -16.99
N GLN A 139 3.29 -2.49 -17.10
CA GLN A 139 1.88 -2.45 -17.45
C GLN A 139 1.01 -2.21 -16.21
N ILE A 140 0.14 -1.21 -16.30
CA ILE A 140 -0.94 -1.03 -15.33
C ILE A 140 -2.12 -1.87 -15.84
N VAL A 141 -2.52 -2.86 -15.06
CA VAL A 141 -3.62 -3.75 -15.41
C VAL A 141 -4.78 -3.58 -14.44
N SER A 142 -6.00 -3.59 -14.97
CA SER A 142 -7.19 -3.76 -14.14
C SER A 142 -7.46 -5.25 -14.04
N LYS A 143 -7.47 -5.78 -12.81
CA LYS A 143 -7.98 -7.13 -12.56
C LYS A 143 -9.39 -6.97 -12.00
N ALA A 144 -10.36 -7.25 -12.82
CA ALA A 144 -11.74 -7.44 -12.39
C ALA A 144 -11.90 -8.83 -11.80
#